data_e5eb4527cbc204be9272988f68bed4a7
#
_entry.id   e5eb4527cbc204be9272988f68bed4a7
#
_cell.length_a   1.000
_cell.length_b   1.000
_cell.length_c   1.000
_cell.angle_alpha   90.00
_cell.angle_beta   90.00
_cell.angle_gamma   90.00
#
_symmetry.space_group_name_H-M   'P 1'
#
loop_
_entity.id
_entity.type
_entity.pdbx_description
1 polymer ?
#
loop_
_entity_poly.entity_id
_entity_poly.type
_entity_poly.pdbx_seq_one_letter_code
_entity_poly.pdbx_strand_id
1 'polypeptide(L)'
;MAKIIAFDEDARRGLERGLNILADTVKVTLGPRGRNVVLEKKWGAPTITNDGVSIAKEIELDDPYEKIGAELVKEVAKKTDDVAGDGTTTATVLAQALVREGLRNVAAGADPITLKRGIEKAVEAVTAELISSAKEVETKEEIAATASISAGDSVIGEIIAEAIDKVGKEGVVTVEESNTFGTELELTEGMRFDKGFLSAYFVTDQDRQETVFEDPYILIANQKISNIKDLLPVVDKVIQAGKPLLIIAEDVDGEALATLVVNKIRGIFKSVAVKAPGFGDRRKAQLQDIAILTGGQVISEEVGLKLENVTLDLLGQARKVVITKDETTIVEGAGDPEQIAGRVAQIRNEIENTDSDYDREKLQERLAKLAGGVAVIKAGAATEVELKERKHRIEDAVRNAKAAVEEGIVAGGGVALIQAGKNAFAKLELDGDEATGANIVRVAIEAPLKQIALNAGLEPGVVVEKVRGLAVGHGLNAATGEYVDMLAAGINDPVKVTRSALQNAASIAGLFLTTEAVVADKPEKNPAPVADPSGGMDF
;
A
#
# COMPACT_ATOMS: atom_id res chain seq x y z
N MET A 1 -1.11 21.29 26.38
CA MET A 1 -0.31 20.30 27.16
C MET A 1 1.11 20.80 27.31
N ALA A 2 1.77 20.52 28.45
CA ALA A 2 3.19 20.87 28.62
C ALA A 2 4.04 19.94 27.74
N LYS A 3 5.16 20.47 27.22
CA LYS A 3 6.11 19.68 26.43
C LYS A 3 7.33 19.31 27.28
N ILE A 4 7.91 18.18 26.95
CA ILE A 4 9.25 17.78 27.37
C ILE A 4 10.17 17.84 26.16
N ILE A 5 11.42 18.26 26.37
CA ILE A 5 12.37 18.44 25.29
C ILE A 5 13.65 17.70 25.67
N ALA A 6 14.16 16.90 24.76
CA ALA A 6 15.49 16.31 24.81
C ALA A 6 16.34 16.86 23.67
N PHE A 7 17.63 16.95 23.89
CA PHE A 7 18.61 17.46 22.93
C PHE A 7 19.71 16.42 22.70
N ASP A 8 20.46 16.61 21.64
CA ASP A 8 21.70 15.91 21.33
C ASP A 8 21.56 14.38 21.40
N GLU A 9 22.47 13.75 22.09
CA GLU A 9 22.55 12.30 22.23
C GLU A 9 21.35 11.70 22.97
N ASP A 10 20.80 12.39 23.96
CA ASP A 10 19.64 11.88 24.72
C ASP A 10 18.40 11.78 23.83
N ALA A 11 18.21 12.77 22.93
CA ALA A 11 17.15 12.75 21.95
C ALA A 11 17.32 11.55 21.00
N ARG A 12 18.49 11.41 20.39
CA ARG A 12 18.81 10.35 19.44
C ARG A 12 18.69 8.96 20.05
N ARG A 13 19.17 8.77 21.27
CA ARG A 13 19.08 7.48 21.98
C ARG A 13 17.64 7.07 22.30
N GLY A 14 16.80 8.04 22.70
CA GLY A 14 15.38 7.77 22.93
C GLY A 14 14.69 7.27 21.67
N LEU A 15 14.88 7.99 20.55
CA LEU A 15 14.37 7.60 19.24
C LEU A 15 14.90 6.22 18.81
N GLU A 16 16.22 5.96 18.97
CA GLU A 16 16.86 4.69 18.57
C GLU A 16 16.26 3.51 19.33
N ARG A 17 16.01 3.65 20.63
CA ARG A 17 15.37 2.56 21.40
C ARG A 17 14.00 2.22 20.86
N GLY A 18 13.16 3.24 20.59
CA GLY A 18 11.83 3.02 20.01
C GLY A 18 11.86 2.36 18.65
N LEU A 19 12.76 2.82 17.77
CA LEU A 19 13.04 2.18 16.48
C LEU A 19 13.42 0.72 16.66
N ASN A 20 14.35 0.41 17.56
CA ASN A 20 14.85 -0.95 17.76
C ASN A 20 13.76 -1.88 18.31
N ILE A 21 12.94 -1.44 19.26
CA ILE A 21 11.83 -2.23 19.80
C ILE A 21 10.87 -2.65 18.68
N LEU A 22 10.47 -1.71 17.82
CA LEU A 22 9.59 -2.01 16.70
C LEU A 22 10.27 -2.94 15.69
N ALA A 23 11.46 -2.58 15.22
CA ALA A 23 12.16 -3.35 14.22
C ALA A 23 12.49 -4.77 14.69
N ASP A 24 12.90 -4.94 15.94
CA ASP A 24 13.19 -6.26 16.52
C ASP A 24 11.94 -7.15 16.61
N THR A 25 10.78 -6.55 16.81
CA THR A 25 9.50 -7.28 16.81
C THR A 25 9.09 -7.70 15.40
N VAL A 26 9.25 -6.81 14.41
CA VAL A 26 8.82 -7.08 13.03
C VAL A 26 9.77 -8.04 12.31
N LYS A 27 11.10 -7.90 12.46
CA LYS A 27 12.11 -8.64 11.68
C LYS A 27 12.10 -10.17 11.89
N VAL A 28 11.46 -10.67 12.96
CA VAL A 28 11.35 -12.13 13.20
C VAL A 28 10.47 -12.81 12.18
N THR A 29 9.67 -12.06 11.44
CA THR A 29 8.76 -12.58 10.40
C THR A 29 9.42 -12.73 9.04
N LEU A 30 10.64 -12.18 8.82
CA LEU A 30 11.27 -12.08 7.51
C LEU A 30 11.77 -13.44 6.99
N GLY A 31 11.42 -13.74 5.74
CA GLY A 31 11.89 -14.91 4.99
C GLY A 31 11.09 -16.19 5.25
N PRO A 32 11.41 -17.28 4.52
CA PRO A 32 10.61 -18.51 4.52
C PRO A 32 10.64 -19.28 5.85
N ARG A 33 11.57 -18.94 6.75
CA ARG A 33 11.62 -19.45 8.11
C ARG A 33 11.29 -18.38 9.16
N GLY A 34 10.68 -17.27 8.72
CA GLY A 34 10.10 -16.26 9.60
C GLY A 34 8.97 -16.85 10.45
N ARG A 35 8.71 -16.21 11.58
CA ARG A 35 7.71 -16.66 12.56
C ARG A 35 6.63 -15.61 12.71
N ASN A 36 5.46 -16.05 13.15
CA ASN A 36 4.33 -15.17 13.42
C ASN A 36 4.52 -14.42 14.74
N VAL A 37 3.89 -13.25 14.83
CA VAL A 37 3.75 -12.45 16.03
C VAL A 37 2.29 -12.51 16.49
N VAL A 38 2.07 -12.59 17.81
CA VAL A 38 0.73 -12.57 18.41
C VAL A 38 0.44 -11.15 18.87
N LEU A 39 -0.67 -10.58 18.40
CA LEU A 39 -1.13 -9.24 18.75
C LEU A 39 -2.35 -9.35 19.65
N GLU A 40 -2.30 -8.69 20.81
CA GLU A 40 -3.46 -8.55 21.68
C GLU A 40 -4.52 -7.65 21.04
N LYS A 41 -5.78 -8.02 21.16
CA LYS A 41 -6.90 -7.17 20.78
C LYS A 41 -7.69 -6.77 22.01
N LYS A 42 -8.05 -5.49 22.15
CA LYS A 42 -8.90 -4.99 23.24
C LYS A 42 -10.25 -5.68 23.30
N TRP A 43 -10.73 -6.12 22.13
CA TRP A 43 -12.01 -6.84 21.97
C TRP A 43 -11.81 -7.98 20.97
N GLY A 44 -12.24 -9.19 21.33
CA GLY A 44 -12.13 -10.37 20.49
C GLY A 44 -10.91 -11.24 20.76
N ALA A 45 -10.62 -12.18 19.86
CA ALA A 45 -9.46 -13.07 19.96
C ALA A 45 -8.17 -12.35 19.56
N PRO A 46 -6.99 -12.74 20.13
CA PRO A 46 -5.70 -12.27 19.65
C PRO A 46 -5.52 -12.55 18.15
N THR A 47 -4.84 -11.66 17.46
CA THR A 47 -4.48 -11.85 16.04
C THR A 47 -3.09 -12.46 15.96
N ILE A 48 -2.93 -13.48 15.11
CA ILE A 48 -1.64 -14.09 14.78
C ILE A 48 -1.33 -13.70 13.35
N THR A 49 -0.20 -13.01 13.14
CA THR A 49 0.17 -12.51 11.81
C THR A 49 1.68 -12.47 11.63
N ASN A 50 2.12 -12.50 10.38
CA ASN A 50 3.50 -12.23 9.96
C ASN A 50 3.60 -10.96 9.09
N ASP A 51 2.49 -10.26 8.87
CA ASP A 51 2.50 -8.99 8.15
C ASP A 51 3.16 -7.89 8.96
N GLY A 52 4.23 -7.32 8.39
CA GLY A 52 5.04 -6.29 9.04
C GLY A 52 4.30 -4.99 9.31
N VAL A 53 3.38 -4.58 8.44
CA VAL A 53 2.57 -3.36 8.63
C VAL A 53 1.57 -3.53 9.77
N SER A 54 0.85 -4.64 9.81
CA SER A 54 -0.11 -4.95 10.87
C SER A 54 0.58 -5.00 12.23
N ILE A 55 1.75 -5.65 12.31
CA ILE A 55 2.54 -5.70 13.54
C ILE A 55 2.99 -4.30 13.96
N ALA A 56 3.56 -3.52 13.02
CA ALA A 56 4.07 -2.20 13.31
C ALA A 56 2.97 -1.26 13.84
N LYS A 57 1.77 -1.28 13.25
CA LYS A 57 0.63 -0.44 13.67
C LYS A 57 0.21 -0.67 15.14
N GLU A 58 0.28 -1.89 15.63
CA GLU A 58 -0.16 -2.26 16.98
C GLU A 58 0.90 -1.93 18.08
N ILE A 59 2.14 -1.60 17.71
CA ILE A 59 3.18 -1.30 18.70
C ILE A 59 2.99 0.12 19.22
N GLU A 60 2.58 0.25 20.48
CA GLU A 60 2.53 1.51 21.24
C GLU A 60 3.53 1.45 22.39
N LEU A 61 4.29 2.52 22.61
CA LEU A 61 5.30 2.61 23.65
C LEU A 61 4.94 3.71 24.65
N ASP A 62 5.21 3.46 25.93
CA ASP A 62 4.88 4.38 27.03
C ASP A 62 5.86 5.57 27.10
N ASP A 63 7.15 5.36 26.82
CA ASP A 63 8.14 6.43 26.82
C ASP A 63 7.90 7.37 25.63
N PRO A 64 7.74 8.69 25.86
CA PRO A 64 7.41 9.63 24.81
C PRO A 64 8.44 9.73 23.68
N TYR A 65 9.72 9.53 23.98
CA TYR A 65 10.79 9.58 22.98
C TYR A 65 10.87 8.27 22.18
N GLU A 66 10.72 7.13 22.88
CA GLU A 66 10.65 5.81 22.22
C GLU A 66 9.43 5.72 21.32
N LYS A 67 8.28 6.25 21.76
CA LYS A 67 7.06 6.34 20.95
C LYS A 67 7.32 7.07 19.62
N ILE A 68 7.97 8.24 19.66
CA ILE A 68 8.29 8.99 18.43
C ILE A 68 9.23 8.20 17.53
N GLY A 69 10.24 7.52 18.09
CA GLY A 69 11.15 6.66 17.33
C GLY A 69 10.42 5.50 16.62
N ALA A 70 9.48 4.85 17.33
CA ALA A 70 8.64 3.81 16.74
C ALA A 70 7.73 4.37 15.63
N GLU A 71 7.09 5.53 15.85
CA GLU A 71 6.22 6.16 14.84
C GLU A 71 6.96 6.50 13.54
N LEU A 72 8.23 6.94 13.62
CA LEU A 72 9.04 7.17 12.42
C LEU A 72 9.25 5.89 11.60
N VAL A 73 9.42 4.74 12.25
CA VAL A 73 9.56 3.45 11.55
C VAL A 73 8.23 2.92 11.04
N LYS A 74 7.13 3.16 11.75
CA LYS A 74 5.78 2.88 11.24
C LYS A 74 5.54 3.61 9.91
N GLU A 75 6.01 4.85 9.80
CA GLU A 75 5.89 5.62 8.55
C GLU A 75 6.71 4.99 7.41
N VAL A 76 7.89 4.38 7.69
CA VAL A 76 8.66 3.63 6.68
C VAL A 76 7.84 2.44 6.17
N ALA A 77 7.30 1.63 7.08
CA ALA A 77 6.51 0.46 6.73
C ALA A 77 5.26 0.86 5.92
N LYS A 78 4.52 1.87 6.41
CA LYS A 78 3.32 2.37 5.74
C LYS A 78 3.60 2.91 4.34
N LYS A 79 4.62 3.76 4.16
CA LYS A 79 4.97 4.28 2.83
C LYS A 79 5.40 3.20 1.86
N THR A 80 6.06 2.16 2.35
CA THR A 80 6.47 1.03 1.51
C THR A 80 5.25 0.21 1.08
N ASP A 81 4.31 -0.03 1.98
CA ASP A 81 3.03 -0.66 1.67
C ASP A 81 2.22 0.18 0.66
N ASP A 82 2.07 1.48 0.89
CA ASP A 82 1.33 2.40 0.00
C ASP A 82 1.87 2.41 -1.44
N VAL A 83 3.20 2.30 -1.64
CA VAL A 83 3.86 2.38 -2.96
C VAL A 83 3.95 1.02 -3.65
N ALA A 84 4.33 -0.01 -2.90
CA ALA A 84 4.71 -1.30 -3.45
C ALA A 84 3.81 -2.46 -3.00
N GLY A 85 3.00 -2.26 -1.98
CA GLY A 85 2.06 -3.25 -1.45
C GLY A 85 2.70 -4.43 -0.73
N ASP A 86 4.03 -4.42 -0.58
CA ASP A 86 4.83 -5.44 0.11
C ASP A 86 6.20 -4.86 0.52
N GLY A 87 7.06 -5.66 1.15
CA GLY A 87 8.42 -5.27 1.53
C GLY A 87 8.51 -4.45 2.81
N THR A 88 7.46 -4.35 3.59
CA THR A 88 7.36 -3.56 4.82
C THR A 88 8.36 -4.01 5.88
N THR A 89 8.53 -5.32 6.07
CA THR A 89 9.52 -5.91 6.96
C THR A 89 10.94 -5.63 6.48
N THR A 90 11.21 -5.77 5.18
CA THR A 90 12.51 -5.45 4.56
C THR A 90 12.88 -3.99 4.76
N ALA A 91 11.92 -3.07 4.54
CA ALA A 91 12.12 -1.63 4.74
C ALA A 91 12.43 -1.30 6.21
N THR A 92 11.74 -1.94 7.15
CA THR A 92 11.98 -1.79 8.60
C THR A 92 13.37 -2.27 9.00
N VAL A 93 13.83 -3.41 8.47
CA VAL A 93 15.17 -3.96 8.71
C VAL A 93 16.25 -3.06 8.12
N LEU A 94 16.04 -2.52 6.91
CA LEU A 94 16.95 -1.56 6.29
C LEU A 94 17.02 -0.25 7.08
N ALA A 95 15.88 0.27 7.55
CA ALA A 95 15.83 1.49 8.36
C ALA A 95 16.61 1.30 9.68
N GLN A 96 16.42 0.18 10.37
CA GLN A 96 17.18 -0.14 11.57
C GLN A 96 18.68 -0.19 11.31
N ALA A 97 19.10 -0.83 10.23
CA ALA A 97 20.50 -0.95 9.90
C ALA A 97 21.15 0.40 9.53
N LEU A 98 20.45 1.21 8.73
CA LEU A 98 20.91 2.55 8.34
C LEU A 98 21.03 3.49 9.54
N VAL A 99 20.01 3.53 10.40
CA VAL A 99 20.02 4.38 11.60
C VAL A 99 21.11 3.95 12.56
N ARG A 100 21.21 2.66 12.85
CA ARG A 100 22.22 2.11 13.78
C ARG A 100 23.64 2.40 13.32
N GLU A 101 23.93 2.19 12.04
CA GLU A 101 25.26 2.43 11.47
C GLU A 101 25.54 3.93 11.33
N GLY A 102 24.51 4.71 10.97
CA GLY A 102 24.60 6.16 10.89
C GLY A 102 24.88 6.82 12.23
N LEU A 103 24.14 6.44 13.29
CA LEU A 103 24.35 7.00 14.65
C LEU A 103 25.73 6.68 15.21
N ARG A 104 26.32 5.52 14.89
CA ARG A 104 27.72 5.22 15.27
C ARG A 104 28.70 6.20 14.65
N ASN A 105 28.50 6.58 13.39
CA ASN A 105 29.37 7.52 12.70
C ASN A 105 29.14 8.96 13.20
N VAL A 106 27.90 9.37 13.50
CA VAL A 106 27.59 10.66 14.12
C VAL A 106 28.25 10.74 15.51
N ALA A 107 28.15 9.72 16.33
CA ALA A 107 28.83 9.64 17.63
C ALA A 107 30.36 9.69 17.51
N ALA A 108 30.93 9.22 16.39
CA ALA A 108 32.34 9.33 16.07
C ALA A 108 32.78 10.70 15.54
N GLY A 109 31.84 11.65 15.38
CA GLY A 109 32.09 13.04 14.98
C GLY A 109 31.90 13.34 13.50
N ALA A 110 31.30 12.45 12.71
CA ALA A 110 30.95 12.74 11.32
C ALA A 110 29.78 13.73 11.24
N ASP A 111 29.80 14.63 10.24
CA ASP A 111 28.73 15.60 10.02
C ASP A 111 27.44 14.93 9.50
N PRO A 112 26.33 15.00 10.28
CA PRO A 112 25.09 14.32 9.92
C PRO A 112 24.50 14.74 8.57
N ILE A 113 24.67 16.01 8.18
CA ILE A 113 24.13 16.53 6.91
C ILE A 113 24.92 15.97 5.73
N THR A 114 26.23 15.90 5.86
CA THR A 114 27.12 15.35 4.83
C THR A 114 26.96 13.82 4.72
N LEU A 115 26.81 13.12 5.87
CA LEU A 115 26.44 11.70 5.89
C LEU A 115 25.15 11.44 5.12
N LYS A 116 24.11 12.24 5.38
CA LYS A 116 22.82 12.12 4.67
C LYS A 116 22.99 12.25 3.16
N ARG A 117 23.76 13.22 2.68
CA ARG A 117 24.04 13.37 1.23
C ARG A 117 24.74 12.15 0.65
N GLY A 118 25.69 11.57 1.38
CA GLY A 118 26.39 10.34 0.98
C GLY A 118 25.44 9.15 0.93
N ILE A 119 24.51 9.03 1.89
CA ILE A 119 23.45 8.00 1.89
C ILE A 119 22.54 8.17 0.68
N GLU A 120 22.07 9.39 0.38
CA GLU A 120 21.19 9.67 -0.75
C GLU A 120 21.83 9.29 -2.08
N LYS A 121 23.08 9.70 -2.33
CA LYS A 121 23.84 9.34 -3.54
C LYS A 121 24.04 7.83 -3.69
N ALA A 122 24.33 7.14 -2.59
CA ALA A 122 24.53 5.70 -2.61
C ALA A 122 23.22 4.95 -2.88
N VAL A 123 22.10 5.38 -2.29
CA VAL A 123 20.78 4.80 -2.51
C VAL A 123 20.33 5.00 -3.96
N GLU A 124 20.55 6.19 -4.52
CA GLU A 124 20.27 6.47 -5.93
C GLU A 124 21.05 5.53 -6.85
N ALA A 125 22.36 5.35 -6.61
CA ALA A 125 23.22 4.46 -7.39
C ALA A 125 22.79 2.98 -7.28
N VAL A 126 22.48 2.49 -6.06
CA VAL A 126 22.00 1.11 -5.86
C VAL A 126 20.64 0.91 -6.52
N THR A 127 19.74 1.88 -6.42
CA THR A 127 18.42 1.83 -7.06
C THR A 127 18.53 1.76 -8.58
N ALA A 128 19.42 2.56 -9.19
CA ALA A 128 19.67 2.51 -10.63
C ALA A 128 20.19 1.14 -11.07
N GLU A 129 21.10 0.52 -10.32
CA GLU A 129 21.59 -0.83 -10.60
C GLU A 129 20.49 -1.90 -10.43
N LEU A 130 19.62 -1.78 -9.42
CA LEU A 130 18.47 -2.69 -9.26
C LEU A 130 17.53 -2.62 -10.47
N ILE A 131 17.16 -1.42 -10.90
CA ILE A 131 16.29 -1.22 -12.07
C ILE A 131 16.96 -1.77 -13.34
N SER A 132 18.25 -1.51 -13.54
CA SER A 132 18.98 -1.98 -14.73
C SER A 132 19.17 -3.50 -14.77
N SER A 133 19.12 -4.18 -13.62
CA SER A 133 19.23 -5.63 -13.50
C SER A 133 17.89 -6.35 -13.51
N ALA A 134 16.79 -5.61 -13.62
CA ALA A 134 15.45 -6.16 -13.63
C ALA A 134 15.22 -7.06 -14.84
N LYS A 135 14.59 -8.20 -14.62
CA LYS A 135 14.05 -9.06 -15.66
C LYS A 135 12.55 -8.77 -15.78
N GLU A 136 12.09 -8.43 -16.98
CA GLU A 136 10.67 -8.25 -17.24
C GLU A 136 9.90 -9.55 -16.99
N VAL A 137 8.69 -9.44 -16.48
CA VAL A 137 7.78 -10.56 -16.23
C VAL A 137 6.86 -10.68 -17.43
N GLU A 138 7.04 -11.76 -18.18
CA GLU A 138 6.32 -12.00 -19.44
C GLU A 138 5.36 -13.18 -19.35
N THR A 139 5.65 -14.16 -18.49
CA THR A 139 4.89 -15.41 -18.44
C THR A 139 4.01 -15.52 -17.20
N LYS A 140 2.92 -16.29 -17.34
CA LYS A 140 2.02 -16.61 -16.23
C LYS A 140 2.75 -17.34 -15.10
N GLU A 141 3.73 -18.20 -15.44
CA GLU A 141 4.53 -18.96 -14.47
C GLU A 141 5.43 -18.03 -13.63
N GLU A 142 5.98 -16.97 -14.22
CA GLU A 142 6.78 -15.97 -13.49
C GLU A 142 5.90 -15.16 -12.52
N ILE A 143 4.69 -14.79 -12.95
CA ILE A 143 3.71 -14.13 -12.07
C ILE A 143 3.33 -15.06 -10.92
N ALA A 144 3.04 -16.34 -11.22
CA ALA A 144 2.67 -17.33 -10.22
C ALA A 144 3.80 -17.56 -9.20
N ALA A 145 5.06 -17.62 -9.65
CA ALA A 145 6.22 -17.77 -8.76
C ALA A 145 6.33 -16.60 -7.78
N THR A 146 6.23 -15.36 -8.28
CA THR A 146 6.28 -14.14 -7.44
C THR A 146 5.13 -14.11 -6.43
N ALA A 147 3.91 -14.34 -6.89
CA ALA A 147 2.73 -14.37 -6.03
C ALA A 147 2.79 -15.49 -4.98
N SER A 148 3.33 -16.67 -5.34
CA SER A 148 3.50 -17.80 -4.42
C SER A 148 4.47 -17.50 -3.28
N ILE A 149 5.53 -16.74 -3.53
CA ILE A 149 6.48 -16.33 -2.49
C ILE A 149 5.79 -15.42 -1.49
N SER A 150 5.09 -14.39 -1.97
CA SER A 150 4.40 -13.44 -1.11
C SER A 150 3.26 -14.11 -0.32
N ALA A 151 2.46 -14.97 -0.99
CA ALA A 151 1.39 -15.72 -0.35
C ALA A 151 1.87 -16.85 0.57
N GLY A 152 3.11 -17.33 0.41
CA GLY A 152 3.59 -18.56 1.06
C GLY A 152 2.83 -19.84 0.63
N ASP A 153 2.11 -19.79 -0.51
CA ASP A 153 1.23 -20.84 -1.00
C ASP A 153 1.19 -20.82 -2.54
N SER A 154 1.58 -21.95 -3.16
CA SER A 154 1.65 -22.05 -4.62
C SER A 154 0.26 -22.06 -5.29
N VAL A 155 -0.75 -22.58 -4.61
CA VAL A 155 -2.13 -22.61 -5.15
C VAL A 155 -2.69 -21.19 -5.24
N ILE A 156 -2.45 -20.38 -4.22
CA ILE A 156 -2.84 -18.97 -4.22
C ILE A 156 -2.08 -18.22 -5.33
N GLY A 157 -0.78 -18.49 -5.50
CA GLY A 157 0.02 -17.91 -6.56
C GLY A 157 -0.50 -18.21 -7.96
N GLU A 158 -0.91 -19.44 -8.23
CA GLU A 158 -1.52 -19.85 -9.51
C GLU A 158 -2.84 -19.14 -9.78
N ILE A 159 -3.69 -19.00 -8.76
CA ILE A 159 -4.98 -18.30 -8.87
C ILE A 159 -4.75 -16.80 -9.17
N ILE A 160 -3.78 -16.16 -8.51
CA ILE A 160 -3.43 -14.76 -8.75
C ILE A 160 -2.89 -14.57 -10.17
N ALA A 161 -2.01 -15.46 -10.64
CA ALA A 161 -1.48 -15.40 -11.99
C ALA A 161 -2.60 -15.59 -13.04
N GLU A 162 -3.53 -16.51 -12.80
CA GLU A 162 -4.70 -16.68 -13.65
C GLU A 162 -5.60 -15.44 -13.67
N ALA A 163 -5.80 -14.81 -12.50
CA ALA A 163 -6.57 -13.58 -12.39
C ALA A 163 -5.93 -12.46 -13.24
N ILE A 164 -4.62 -12.23 -13.08
CA ILE A 164 -3.88 -11.19 -13.82
C ILE A 164 -3.85 -11.49 -15.32
N ASP A 165 -3.67 -12.75 -15.72
CA ASP A 165 -3.68 -13.17 -17.13
C ASP A 165 -5.05 -12.89 -17.81
N LYS A 166 -6.15 -13.13 -17.10
CA LYS A 166 -7.51 -12.92 -17.61
C LYS A 166 -7.90 -11.45 -17.73
N VAL A 167 -7.55 -10.61 -16.75
CA VAL A 167 -7.92 -9.18 -16.77
C VAL A 167 -6.85 -8.31 -17.42
N GLY A 168 -5.65 -8.84 -17.67
CA GLY A 168 -4.51 -8.13 -18.23
C GLY A 168 -3.76 -7.28 -17.20
N LYS A 169 -2.63 -6.69 -17.64
CA LYS A 169 -1.72 -5.91 -16.78
C LYS A 169 -2.41 -4.74 -16.09
N GLU A 170 -3.31 -4.05 -16.79
CA GLU A 170 -4.07 -2.90 -16.28
C GLU A 170 -5.38 -3.30 -15.58
N GLY A 171 -5.72 -4.58 -15.61
CA GLY A 171 -6.95 -5.10 -15.03
C GLY A 171 -6.97 -5.04 -13.50
N VAL A 172 -8.17 -5.11 -12.94
CA VAL A 172 -8.38 -5.05 -11.50
C VAL A 172 -8.49 -6.45 -10.92
N VAL A 173 -7.73 -6.73 -9.88
CA VAL A 173 -7.86 -7.94 -9.07
C VAL A 173 -8.23 -7.51 -7.65
N THR A 174 -9.37 -7.99 -7.15
CA THR A 174 -9.86 -7.74 -5.79
C THR A 174 -9.97 -9.04 -5.01
N VAL A 175 -9.95 -8.95 -3.69
CA VAL A 175 -10.11 -10.11 -2.81
C VAL A 175 -11.34 -9.92 -1.94
N GLU A 176 -12.19 -10.92 -1.87
CA GLU A 176 -13.41 -10.92 -1.06
C GLU A 176 -13.45 -12.12 -0.13
N GLU A 177 -14.13 -11.95 0.99
CA GLU A 177 -14.40 -13.04 1.93
C GLU A 177 -15.51 -13.93 1.37
N SER A 178 -15.35 -15.25 1.54
CA SER A 178 -16.33 -16.24 1.14
C SER A 178 -16.71 -17.14 2.31
N ASN A 179 -17.95 -17.58 2.33
CA ASN A 179 -18.44 -18.58 3.28
C ASN A 179 -18.12 -20.02 2.85
N THR A 180 -17.46 -20.21 1.70
CA THR A 180 -17.04 -21.52 1.19
C THR A 180 -15.64 -21.87 1.73
N PHE A 181 -15.25 -23.14 1.63
CA PHE A 181 -13.89 -23.56 1.93
C PHE A 181 -13.05 -23.45 0.65
N GLY A 182 -11.88 -22.85 0.77
CA GLY A 182 -10.92 -22.72 -0.34
C GLY A 182 -10.85 -21.30 -0.93
N THR A 183 -10.21 -21.23 -2.09
CA THR A 183 -10.05 -19.97 -2.83
C THR A 183 -10.59 -20.16 -4.24
N GLU A 184 -11.47 -19.28 -4.68
CA GLU A 184 -12.12 -19.33 -6.00
C GLU A 184 -11.87 -18.04 -6.77
N LEU A 185 -11.78 -18.12 -8.09
CA LEU A 185 -11.65 -16.98 -8.98
C LEU A 185 -12.96 -16.75 -9.75
N GLU A 186 -13.50 -15.55 -9.62
CA GLU A 186 -14.64 -15.09 -10.39
C GLU A 186 -14.27 -13.89 -11.24
N LEU A 187 -14.77 -13.85 -12.46
CA LEU A 187 -14.59 -12.71 -13.36
C LEU A 187 -15.89 -11.95 -13.46
N THR A 188 -15.84 -10.64 -13.29
CA THR A 188 -17.01 -9.78 -13.36
C THR A 188 -16.70 -8.46 -14.10
N GLU A 189 -17.74 -7.77 -14.52
CA GLU A 189 -17.62 -6.44 -15.10
C GLU A 189 -17.25 -5.42 -14.02
N GLY A 190 -16.45 -4.43 -14.39
CA GLY A 190 -16.01 -3.41 -13.46
C GLY A 190 -14.87 -2.58 -14.02
N MET A 191 -14.48 -1.55 -13.28
CA MET A 191 -13.33 -0.72 -13.65
C MET A 191 -12.71 -0.01 -12.45
N ARG A 192 -11.45 0.42 -12.63
CA ARG A 192 -10.71 1.26 -11.68
C ARG A 192 -10.28 2.56 -12.34
N PHE A 193 -10.29 3.64 -11.56
CA PHE A 193 -9.71 4.92 -11.97
C PHE A 193 -8.95 5.60 -10.82
N ASP A 194 -7.95 6.42 -11.18
CA ASP A 194 -6.95 6.99 -10.29
C ASP A 194 -7.47 8.29 -9.62
N LYS A 195 -8.55 8.19 -8.89
CA LYS A 195 -9.09 9.25 -8.03
C LYS A 195 -9.71 8.61 -6.79
N GLY A 196 -9.22 9.02 -5.63
CA GLY A 196 -9.70 8.55 -4.35
C GLY A 196 -10.66 9.52 -3.66
N PHE A 197 -10.96 9.25 -2.39
CA PHE A 197 -11.89 10.06 -1.61
C PHE A 197 -11.36 11.48 -1.37
N LEU A 198 -12.25 12.46 -1.38
CA LEU A 198 -11.93 13.88 -1.14
C LEU A 198 -11.66 14.22 0.33
N SER A 199 -12.00 13.33 1.25
CA SER A 199 -11.77 13.52 2.68
C SER A 199 -11.56 12.17 3.36
N ALA A 200 -10.52 12.09 4.20
CA ALA A 200 -10.24 10.91 5.02
C ALA A 200 -11.37 10.56 6.00
N TYR A 201 -12.26 11.51 6.30
CA TYR A 201 -13.44 11.25 7.12
C TYR A 201 -14.48 10.34 6.45
N PHE A 202 -14.38 10.10 5.15
CA PHE A 202 -15.23 9.13 4.45
C PHE A 202 -14.83 7.68 4.70
N VAL A 203 -13.63 7.41 5.18
CA VAL A 203 -13.10 6.07 5.46
C VAL A 203 -14.06 5.27 6.34
N THR A 204 -14.39 4.05 5.92
CA THR A 204 -15.23 3.10 6.67
C THR A 204 -14.40 2.01 7.34
N ASP A 205 -13.28 1.62 6.72
CA ASP A 205 -12.30 0.69 7.27
C ASP A 205 -11.03 1.48 7.64
N GLN A 206 -10.84 1.70 8.96
CA GLN A 206 -9.71 2.49 9.48
C GLN A 206 -8.38 1.74 9.35
N ASP A 207 -8.40 0.42 9.42
CA ASP A 207 -7.18 -0.39 9.35
C ASP A 207 -6.59 -0.35 7.94
N ARG A 208 -7.44 -0.35 6.94
CA ARG A 208 -7.08 -0.34 5.52
C ARG A 208 -7.11 1.06 4.89
N GLN A 209 -7.61 2.06 5.61
CA GLN A 209 -7.78 3.43 5.13
C GLN A 209 -8.61 3.50 3.83
N GLU A 210 -9.67 2.70 3.75
CA GLU A 210 -10.54 2.63 2.58
C GLU A 210 -12.02 2.82 2.93
N THR A 211 -12.82 3.18 1.93
CA THR A 211 -14.28 3.23 2.00
C THR A 211 -14.83 2.10 1.17
N VAL A 212 -15.59 1.19 1.79
CA VAL A 212 -16.24 0.07 1.11
C VAL A 212 -17.75 0.26 1.24
N PHE A 213 -18.45 0.26 0.11
CA PHE A 213 -19.91 0.25 0.05
C PHE A 213 -20.40 -0.94 -0.77
N GLU A 214 -21.37 -1.64 -0.21
CA GLU A 214 -22.15 -2.68 -0.89
C GLU A 214 -23.45 -2.07 -1.43
N ASP A 215 -23.83 -2.43 -2.65
CA ASP A 215 -25.02 -1.97 -3.36
C ASP A 215 -25.22 -0.45 -3.41
N PRO A 216 -24.19 0.38 -3.64
CA PRO A 216 -24.33 1.82 -3.64
C PRO A 216 -25.08 2.33 -4.87
N TYR A 217 -25.75 3.49 -4.70
CA TYR A 217 -26.04 4.38 -5.82
C TYR A 217 -24.80 5.19 -6.19
N ILE A 218 -24.66 5.52 -7.47
CA ILE A 218 -23.54 6.27 -8.03
C ILE A 218 -24.07 7.49 -8.77
N LEU A 219 -23.83 8.68 -8.22
CA LEU A 219 -24.11 9.94 -8.88
C LEU A 219 -22.90 10.35 -9.73
N ILE A 220 -23.11 10.54 -11.02
CA ILE A 220 -22.06 10.90 -11.98
C ILE A 220 -22.36 12.29 -12.53
N ALA A 221 -21.55 13.29 -12.16
CA ALA A 221 -21.80 14.68 -12.53
C ALA A 221 -20.60 15.33 -13.22
N ASN A 222 -20.81 15.89 -14.41
CA ASN A 222 -19.79 16.65 -15.12
C ASN A 222 -19.83 18.14 -14.74
N GLN A 223 -19.83 18.41 -13.44
CA GLN A 223 -19.80 19.76 -12.88
C GLN A 223 -19.22 19.76 -11.47
N LYS A 224 -18.80 20.93 -11.02
CA LYS A 224 -18.37 21.15 -9.65
C LYS A 224 -19.59 21.31 -8.73
N ILE A 225 -19.54 20.69 -7.55
CA ILE A 225 -20.63 20.72 -6.56
C ILE A 225 -20.11 21.39 -5.28
N SER A 226 -20.52 22.63 -5.03
CA SER A 226 -20.08 23.41 -3.87
C SER A 226 -21.22 23.69 -2.88
N ASN A 227 -22.48 23.71 -3.36
CA ASN A 227 -23.66 24.02 -2.57
C ASN A 227 -24.44 22.74 -2.26
N ILE A 228 -24.70 22.49 -0.99
CA ILE A 228 -25.46 21.31 -0.56
C ILE A 228 -26.89 21.31 -1.09
N LYS A 229 -27.50 22.49 -1.32
CA LYS A 229 -28.87 22.60 -1.81
C LYS A 229 -29.09 21.89 -3.13
N ASP A 230 -28.07 21.86 -3.99
CA ASP A 230 -28.14 21.21 -5.30
C ASP A 230 -28.16 19.67 -5.16
N LEU A 231 -27.58 19.13 -4.08
CA LEU A 231 -27.55 17.70 -3.78
C LEU A 231 -28.74 17.22 -2.93
N LEU A 232 -29.40 18.09 -2.16
CA LEU A 232 -30.45 17.69 -1.22
C LEU A 232 -31.53 16.81 -1.85
N PRO A 233 -32.06 17.11 -3.05
CA PRO A 233 -33.12 16.28 -3.65
C PRO A 233 -32.67 14.86 -3.96
N VAL A 234 -31.40 14.66 -4.33
CA VAL A 234 -30.83 13.35 -4.61
C VAL A 234 -30.53 12.61 -3.30
N VAL A 235 -29.89 13.29 -2.35
CA VAL A 235 -29.54 12.75 -1.03
C VAL A 235 -30.76 12.25 -0.30
N ASP A 236 -31.84 13.01 -0.26
CA ASP A 236 -33.11 12.63 0.39
C ASP A 236 -33.69 11.35 -0.22
N LYS A 237 -33.67 11.21 -1.56
CA LYS A 237 -34.18 10.02 -2.24
C LYS A 237 -33.29 8.78 -1.93
N VAL A 238 -31.97 8.95 -1.89
CA VAL A 238 -31.04 7.86 -1.59
C VAL A 238 -31.16 7.44 -0.12
N ILE A 239 -31.32 8.39 0.81
CA ILE A 239 -31.55 8.08 2.23
C ILE A 239 -32.88 7.29 2.39
N GLN A 240 -33.95 7.68 1.70
CA GLN A 240 -35.21 6.93 1.72
C GLN A 240 -35.09 5.53 1.14
N ALA A 241 -34.20 5.32 0.17
CA ALA A 241 -33.88 4.01 -0.39
C ALA A 241 -33.00 3.15 0.52
N GLY A 242 -32.40 3.74 1.57
CA GLY A 242 -31.56 3.03 2.54
C GLY A 242 -30.21 2.57 2.02
N LYS A 243 -29.76 3.08 0.88
CA LYS A 243 -28.49 2.69 0.23
C LYS A 243 -27.40 3.74 0.43
N PRO A 244 -26.10 3.38 0.38
CA PRO A 244 -25.00 4.33 0.36
C PRO A 244 -24.91 5.05 -1.00
N LEU A 245 -24.24 6.21 -1.01
CA LEU A 245 -24.05 7.03 -2.22
C LEU A 245 -22.57 7.29 -2.48
N LEU A 246 -22.11 6.92 -3.68
CA LEU A 246 -20.86 7.40 -4.27
C LEU A 246 -21.17 8.60 -5.18
N ILE A 247 -20.47 9.70 -4.98
CA ILE A 247 -20.56 10.90 -5.82
C ILE A 247 -19.26 11.03 -6.61
N ILE A 248 -19.36 10.97 -7.94
CA ILE A 248 -18.26 11.21 -8.88
C ILE A 248 -18.55 12.52 -9.59
N ALA A 249 -17.79 13.57 -9.28
CA ALA A 249 -18.01 14.90 -9.84
C ALA A 249 -16.69 15.55 -10.25
N GLU A 250 -16.75 16.64 -11.03
CA GLU A 250 -15.54 17.41 -11.34
C GLU A 250 -14.76 17.80 -10.08
N ASP A 251 -15.48 18.29 -9.09
CA ASP A 251 -15.01 18.52 -7.72
C ASP A 251 -16.22 18.57 -6.78
N VAL A 252 -16.00 18.26 -5.50
CA VAL A 252 -16.98 18.49 -4.44
C VAL A 252 -16.28 19.22 -3.31
N ASP A 253 -16.70 20.46 -3.03
CA ASP A 253 -16.05 21.29 -2.02
C ASP A 253 -17.04 22.11 -1.17
N GLY A 254 -16.53 23.05 -0.41
CA GLY A 254 -17.31 24.03 0.34
C GLY A 254 -18.35 23.39 1.27
N GLU A 255 -19.57 23.93 1.22
CA GLU A 255 -20.69 23.51 2.07
C GLU A 255 -21.14 22.07 1.75
N ALA A 256 -21.08 21.67 0.47
CA ALA A 256 -21.49 20.34 0.04
C ALA A 256 -20.61 19.26 0.68
N LEU A 257 -19.28 19.39 0.56
CA LEU A 257 -18.34 18.43 1.15
C LEU A 257 -18.44 18.40 2.67
N ALA A 258 -18.48 19.57 3.32
CA ALA A 258 -18.59 19.66 4.78
C ALA A 258 -19.85 18.97 5.30
N THR A 259 -20.98 19.16 4.64
CA THR A 259 -22.27 18.56 5.04
C THR A 259 -22.25 17.04 4.85
N LEU A 260 -21.71 16.51 3.75
CA LEU A 260 -21.57 15.08 3.53
C LEU A 260 -20.71 14.43 4.61
N VAL A 261 -19.56 15.03 4.93
CA VAL A 261 -18.65 14.57 5.99
C VAL A 261 -19.34 14.56 7.35
N VAL A 262 -20.02 15.64 7.74
CA VAL A 262 -20.72 15.72 9.03
C VAL A 262 -21.81 14.66 9.15
N ASN A 263 -22.61 14.45 8.10
CA ASN A 263 -23.67 13.44 8.10
C ASN A 263 -23.12 12.01 8.17
N LYS A 264 -21.98 11.75 7.51
CA LYS A 264 -21.26 10.46 7.61
C LYS A 264 -20.75 10.22 9.03
N ILE A 265 -20.09 11.22 9.65
CA ILE A 265 -19.57 11.11 11.04
C ILE A 265 -20.71 10.86 12.03
N ARG A 266 -21.87 11.50 11.82
CA ARG A 266 -23.06 11.29 12.65
C ARG A 266 -23.79 9.97 12.38
N GLY A 267 -23.36 9.20 11.38
CA GLY A 267 -24.03 7.94 11.00
C GLY A 267 -25.40 8.12 10.35
N ILE A 268 -25.77 9.35 9.95
CA ILE A 268 -27.08 9.66 9.35
C ILE A 268 -27.11 9.18 7.90
N PHE A 269 -26.02 9.37 7.16
CA PHE A 269 -25.95 9.05 5.75
C PHE A 269 -24.57 8.51 5.35
N LYS A 270 -24.57 7.35 4.71
CA LYS A 270 -23.36 6.73 4.17
C LYS A 270 -23.07 7.29 2.78
N SER A 271 -22.10 8.18 2.68
CA SER A 271 -21.71 8.79 1.42
C SER A 271 -20.19 8.92 1.30
N VAL A 272 -19.71 8.99 0.07
CA VAL A 272 -18.34 9.33 -0.28
C VAL A 272 -18.32 10.16 -1.56
N ALA A 273 -17.41 11.12 -1.64
CA ALA A 273 -17.21 11.95 -2.82
C ALA A 273 -15.79 11.77 -3.35
N VAL A 274 -15.69 11.61 -4.67
CA VAL A 274 -14.43 11.47 -5.41
C VAL A 274 -14.41 12.42 -6.60
N LYS A 275 -13.22 12.81 -7.06
CA LYS A 275 -13.08 13.58 -8.31
C LYS A 275 -13.27 12.68 -9.51
N ALA A 276 -13.88 13.24 -10.55
CA ALA A 276 -13.94 12.60 -11.85
C ALA A 276 -12.54 12.42 -12.46
N PRO A 277 -12.26 11.28 -13.12
CA PRO A 277 -10.99 11.07 -13.81
C PRO A 277 -10.89 11.95 -15.06
N GLY A 278 -9.65 12.34 -15.40
CA GLY A 278 -9.36 13.14 -16.59
C GLY A 278 -9.74 14.62 -16.49
N PHE A 279 -9.56 15.32 -17.60
CA PHE A 279 -9.83 16.76 -17.73
C PHE A 279 -10.51 17.05 -19.08
N GLY A 280 -11.34 18.11 -19.15
CA GLY A 280 -12.00 18.56 -20.38
C GLY A 280 -12.83 17.46 -21.04
N ASP A 281 -12.67 17.28 -22.36
CA ASP A 281 -13.44 16.29 -23.12
C ASP A 281 -13.09 14.84 -22.74
N ARG A 282 -11.86 14.58 -22.30
CA ARG A 282 -11.45 13.27 -21.78
C ARG A 282 -12.22 12.90 -20.50
N ARG A 283 -12.45 13.87 -19.62
CA ARG A 283 -13.29 13.67 -18.42
C ARG A 283 -14.71 13.28 -18.81
N LYS A 284 -15.31 13.99 -19.78
CA LYS A 284 -16.64 13.68 -20.30
C LYS A 284 -16.73 12.24 -20.82
N ALA A 285 -15.72 11.83 -21.62
CA ALA A 285 -15.65 10.49 -22.17
C ALA A 285 -15.52 9.41 -21.08
N GLN A 286 -14.68 9.63 -20.07
CA GLN A 286 -14.50 8.70 -18.96
C GLN A 286 -15.75 8.64 -18.05
N LEU A 287 -16.41 9.77 -17.77
CA LEU A 287 -17.69 9.78 -17.06
C LEU A 287 -18.77 9.01 -17.81
N GLN A 288 -18.79 9.10 -19.14
CA GLN A 288 -19.71 8.32 -19.97
C GLN A 288 -19.41 6.82 -19.90
N ASP A 289 -18.12 6.42 -19.87
CA ASP A 289 -17.73 5.03 -19.70
C ASP A 289 -18.20 4.47 -18.35
N ILE A 290 -18.04 5.26 -17.27
CA ILE A 290 -18.54 4.91 -15.93
C ILE A 290 -20.07 4.81 -15.92
N ALA A 291 -20.75 5.74 -16.58
CA ALA A 291 -22.21 5.73 -16.66
C ALA A 291 -22.75 4.48 -17.37
N ILE A 292 -22.15 4.11 -18.50
CA ILE A 292 -22.51 2.90 -19.24
C ILE A 292 -22.24 1.65 -18.41
N LEU A 293 -21.08 1.57 -17.74
CA LEU A 293 -20.72 0.44 -16.89
C LEU A 293 -21.69 0.26 -15.72
N THR A 294 -22.20 1.35 -15.15
CA THR A 294 -23.03 1.32 -13.93
C THR A 294 -24.52 1.43 -14.21
N GLY A 295 -24.91 1.58 -15.49
CA GLY A 295 -26.31 1.75 -15.90
C GLY A 295 -26.92 3.10 -15.51
N GLY A 296 -26.08 4.10 -15.22
CA GLY A 296 -26.50 5.47 -14.89
C GLY A 296 -26.40 6.43 -16.05
N GLN A 297 -26.58 7.71 -15.77
CA GLN A 297 -26.43 8.81 -16.73
C GLN A 297 -25.50 9.90 -16.17
N VAL A 298 -24.72 10.53 -17.06
CA VAL A 298 -23.91 11.69 -16.71
C VAL A 298 -24.81 12.92 -16.56
N ILE A 299 -24.83 13.48 -15.37
CA ILE A 299 -25.57 14.71 -15.08
C ILE A 299 -24.70 15.89 -15.52
N SER A 300 -25.20 16.65 -16.50
CA SER A 300 -24.54 17.82 -17.05
C SER A 300 -25.55 18.82 -17.58
N GLU A 301 -25.29 20.10 -17.36
CA GLU A 301 -26.13 21.18 -17.92
C GLU A 301 -26.10 21.17 -19.45
N GLU A 302 -25.03 20.69 -20.07
CA GLU A 302 -24.90 20.59 -21.53
C GLU A 302 -25.98 19.67 -22.14
N VAL A 303 -26.37 18.62 -21.40
CA VAL A 303 -27.45 17.70 -21.83
C VAL A 303 -28.79 18.03 -21.21
N GLY A 304 -28.91 19.19 -20.53
CA GLY A 304 -30.14 19.66 -19.93
C GLY A 304 -30.52 19.00 -18.61
N LEU A 305 -29.63 18.20 -18.02
CA LEU A 305 -29.83 17.53 -16.73
C LEU A 305 -29.25 18.38 -15.60
N LYS A 306 -30.10 18.79 -14.65
CA LYS A 306 -29.67 19.49 -13.44
C LYS A 306 -29.72 18.57 -12.22
N LEU A 307 -28.80 18.78 -11.28
CA LEU A 307 -28.74 18.00 -10.03
C LEU A 307 -30.06 18.00 -9.26
N GLU A 308 -30.76 19.12 -9.23
CA GLU A 308 -32.06 19.29 -8.54
C GLU A 308 -33.13 18.31 -9.06
N ASN A 309 -33.05 17.90 -10.33
CA ASN A 309 -34.03 17.07 -11.00
C ASN A 309 -33.65 15.60 -11.11
N VAL A 310 -32.51 15.18 -10.51
CA VAL A 310 -32.05 13.80 -10.57
C VAL A 310 -33.00 12.88 -9.83
N THR A 311 -33.35 11.79 -10.49
CA THR A 311 -34.15 10.68 -9.96
C THR A 311 -33.27 9.44 -9.78
N LEU A 312 -33.73 8.44 -9.01
CA LEU A 312 -32.93 7.26 -8.71
C LEU A 312 -32.58 6.42 -9.95
N ASP A 313 -33.42 6.48 -10.98
CA ASP A 313 -33.20 5.79 -12.27
C ASP A 313 -32.08 6.40 -13.13
N LEU A 314 -31.68 7.65 -12.83
CA LEU A 314 -30.52 8.29 -13.47
C LEU A 314 -29.20 7.96 -12.76
N LEU A 315 -29.26 7.40 -11.55
CA LEU A 315 -28.09 7.00 -10.79
C LEU A 315 -27.56 5.67 -11.28
N GLY A 316 -26.23 5.56 -11.40
CA GLY A 316 -25.59 4.28 -11.58
C GLY A 316 -25.69 3.41 -10.34
N GLN A 317 -25.47 2.11 -10.49
CA GLN A 317 -25.43 1.13 -9.42
C GLN A 317 -24.27 0.16 -9.67
N ALA A 318 -23.77 -0.43 -8.60
CA ALA A 318 -22.80 -1.50 -8.63
C ALA A 318 -23.04 -2.42 -7.43
N ARG A 319 -22.57 -3.67 -7.50
CA ARG A 319 -22.60 -4.57 -6.34
C ARG A 319 -21.70 -4.04 -5.22
N LYS A 320 -20.52 -3.53 -5.58
CA LYS A 320 -19.54 -3.03 -4.60
C LYS A 320 -18.70 -1.91 -5.16
N VAL A 321 -18.32 -0.96 -4.31
CA VAL A 321 -17.27 0.03 -4.60
C VAL A 321 -16.26 0.04 -3.48
N VAL A 322 -14.98 0.17 -3.86
CA VAL A 322 -13.85 0.31 -2.94
C VAL A 322 -13.11 1.59 -3.30
N ILE A 323 -12.98 2.51 -2.36
CA ILE A 323 -12.34 3.81 -2.56
C ILE A 323 -11.22 3.95 -1.55
N THR A 324 -10.00 4.12 -2.04
CA THR A 324 -8.81 4.46 -1.25
C THR A 324 -8.53 5.96 -1.35
N LYS A 325 -7.41 6.40 -0.82
CA LYS A 325 -6.95 7.79 -0.94
C LYS A 325 -6.71 8.21 -2.40
N ASP A 326 -6.27 7.28 -3.25
CA ASP A 326 -5.77 7.58 -4.59
C ASP A 326 -6.61 6.94 -5.71
N GLU A 327 -7.41 5.92 -5.40
CA GLU A 327 -8.11 5.11 -6.40
C GLU A 327 -9.57 4.84 -6.02
N THR A 328 -10.40 4.63 -7.05
CA THR A 328 -11.78 4.13 -6.93
C THR A 328 -11.95 2.91 -7.82
N THR A 329 -12.41 1.80 -7.23
CA THR A 329 -12.74 0.55 -7.92
C THR A 329 -14.24 0.29 -7.86
N ILE A 330 -14.85 0.08 -9.02
CA ILE A 330 -16.25 -0.31 -9.18
C ILE A 330 -16.24 -1.79 -9.57
N VAL A 331 -16.93 -2.64 -8.79
CA VAL A 331 -17.03 -4.07 -9.01
C VAL A 331 -18.47 -4.41 -9.34
N GLU A 332 -18.67 -5.11 -10.46
CA GLU A 332 -19.98 -5.56 -10.94
C GLU A 332 -20.97 -4.39 -11.07
N GLY A 333 -20.71 -3.54 -12.07
CA GLY A 333 -21.62 -2.45 -12.45
C GLY A 333 -22.93 -3.00 -13.01
N ALA A 334 -24.02 -2.30 -12.75
CA ALA A 334 -25.38 -2.70 -13.21
C ALA A 334 -25.69 -2.28 -14.66
N GLY A 335 -24.64 -1.97 -15.46
CA GLY A 335 -24.81 -1.59 -16.86
C GLY A 335 -25.24 -2.76 -17.74
N ASP A 336 -25.82 -2.43 -18.89
CA ASP A 336 -26.23 -3.42 -19.89
C ASP A 336 -24.97 -3.93 -20.65
N PRO A 337 -24.66 -5.24 -20.64
CA PRO A 337 -23.53 -5.83 -21.33
C PRO A 337 -23.46 -5.49 -22.82
N GLU A 338 -24.59 -5.35 -23.51
CA GLU A 338 -24.62 -4.96 -24.94
C GLU A 338 -24.16 -3.52 -25.12
N GLN A 339 -24.53 -2.62 -24.22
CA GLN A 339 -24.08 -1.21 -24.25
C GLN A 339 -22.58 -1.09 -23.92
N ILE A 340 -22.09 -1.88 -22.96
CA ILE A 340 -20.67 -1.95 -22.62
C ILE A 340 -19.86 -2.46 -23.82
N ALA A 341 -20.28 -3.55 -24.45
CA ALA A 341 -19.65 -4.10 -25.66
C ALA A 341 -19.65 -3.09 -26.82
N GLY A 342 -20.78 -2.38 -27.02
CA GLY A 342 -20.88 -1.32 -28.01
C GLY A 342 -19.90 -0.17 -27.75
N ARG A 343 -19.73 0.22 -26.47
CA ARG A 343 -18.78 1.26 -26.09
C ARG A 343 -17.32 0.82 -26.31
N VAL A 344 -16.99 -0.42 -25.97
CA VAL A 344 -15.68 -1.03 -26.25
C VAL A 344 -15.38 -1.00 -27.75
N ALA A 345 -16.35 -1.39 -28.58
CA ALA A 345 -16.19 -1.35 -30.05
C ALA A 345 -15.98 0.07 -30.57
N GLN A 346 -16.70 1.06 -30.02
CA GLN A 346 -16.51 2.47 -30.36
C GLN A 346 -15.10 2.95 -30.03
N ILE A 347 -14.58 2.67 -28.86
CA ILE A 347 -13.21 3.06 -28.45
C ILE A 347 -12.16 2.40 -29.36
N ARG A 348 -12.34 1.13 -29.75
CA ARG A 348 -11.45 0.44 -30.71
C ARG A 348 -11.43 1.16 -32.05
N ASN A 349 -12.58 1.56 -32.57
CA ASN A 349 -12.64 2.32 -33.79
C ASN A 349 -11.97 3.70 -33.65
N GLU A 350 -12.09 4.38 -32.52
CA GLU A 350 -11.40 5.63 -32.23
C GLU A 350 -9.88 5.44 -32.25
N ILE A 351 -9.36 4.33 -31.70
CA ILE A 351 -7.93 3.97 -31.70
C ILE A 351 -7.41 3.77 -33.14
N GLU A 352 -8.18 3.11 -34.00
CA GLU A 352 -7.80 2.85 -35.39
C GLU A 352 -7.78 4.13 -36.25
N ASN A 353 -8.65 5.09 -35.95
CA ASN A 353 -8.83 6.31 -36.73
C ASN A 353 -8.06 7.53 -36.22
N THR A 354 -7.37 7.45 -35.06
CA THR A 354 -6.59 8.57 -34.56
C THR A 354 -5.19 8.64 -35.17
N ASP A 355 -4.80 9.83 -35.63
CA ASP A 355 -3.47 10.12 -36.17
C ASP A 355 -2.47 10.53 -35.06
N SER A 356 -2.95 10.76 -33.83
CA SER A 356 -2.14 11.18 -32.66
C SER A 356 -1.70 9.95 -31.84
N ASP A 357 -0.40 9.72 -31.75
CA ASP A 357 0.15 8.62 -30.93
C ASP A 357 -0.21 8.80 -29.44
N TYR A 358 -0.23 10.04 -28.95
CA TYR A 358 -0.64 10.34 -27.59
C TYR A 358 -2.12 10.05 -27.33
N ASP A 359 -3.01 10.41 -28.27
CA ASP A 359 -4.43 10.11 -28.12
C ASP A 359 -4.70 8.61 -28.27
N ARG A 360 -3.96 7.93 -29.15
CA ARG A 360 -3.99 6.47 -29.27
C ARG A 360 -3.65 5.78 -27.95
N GLU A 361 -2.56 6.19 -27.31
CA GLU A 361 -2.16 5.67 -25.99
C GLU A 361 -3.27 5.86 -24.95
N LYS A 362 -3.84 7.06 -24.84
CA LYS A 362 -4.91 7.36 -23.89
C LYS A 362 -6.23 6.64 -24.18
N LEU A 363 -6.53 6.38 -25.43
CA LEU A 363 -7.67 5.55 -25.84
C LEU A 363 -7.42 4.07 -25.48
N GLN A 364 -6.19 3.58 -25.65
CA GLN A 364 -5.81 2.22 -25.25
C GLN A 364 -5.91 2.01 -23.73
N GLU A 365 -5.43 2.97 -22.93
CA GLU A 365 -5.61 2.94 -21.47
C GLU A 365 -7.10 2.88 -21.09
N ARG A 366 -7.94 3.68 -21.75
CA ARG A 366 -9.38 3.72 -21.50
C ARG A 366 -10.07 2.43 -21.90
N LEU A 367 -9.66 1.85 -23.05
CA LEU A 367 -10.13 0.54 -23.51
C LEU A 367 -9.78 -0.56 -22.52
N ALA A 368 -8.53 -0.59 -22.05
CA ALA A 368 -8.06 -1.59 -21.08
C ALA A 368 -8.86 -1.53 -19.76
N LYS A 369 -9.15 -0.31 -19.27
CA LYS A 369 -9.95 -0.12 -18.04
C LYS A 369 -11.42 -0.59 -18.20
N LEU A 370 -12.03 -0.40 -19.36
CA LEU A 370 -13.43 -0.78 -19.58
C LEU A 370 -13.59 -2.26 -19.99
N ALA A 371 -12.66 -2.77 -20.83
CA ALA A 371 -12.75 -4.13 -21.36
C ALA A 371 -12.09 -5.19 -20.48
N GLY A 372 -11.18 -4.80 -19.58
CA GLY A 372 -10.43 -5.72 -18.71
C GLY A 372 -11.29 -6.36 -17.62
N GLY A 373 -12.34 -5.70 -17.18
CA GLY A 373 -13.19 -6.18 -16.09
C GLY A 373 -12.47 -6.23 -14.74
N VAL A 374 -13.02 -6.99 -13.82
CA VAL A 374 -12.48 -7.23 -12.47
C VAL A 374 -12.40 -8.73 -12.21
N ALA A 375 -11.24 -9.19 -11.77
CA ALA A 375 -11.08 -10.53 -11.22
C ALA A 375 -11.30 -10.47 -9.70
N VAL A 376 -12.25 -11.23 -9.19
CA VAL A 376 -12.58 -11.33 -7.77
C VAL A 376 -12.05 -12.66 -7.24
N ILE A 377 -11.06 -12.61 -6.36
CA ILE A 377 -10.56 -13.78 -5.65
C ILE A 377 -11.36 -13.93 -4.37
N LYS A 378 -12.17 -14.96 -4.29
CA LYS A 378 -12.98 -15.30 -3.12
C LYS A 378 -12.18 -16.18 -2.17
N ALA A 379 -11.82 -15.64 -0.99
CA ALA A 379 -11.07 -16.34 0.04
C ALA A 379 -12.04 -16.95 1.06
N GLY A 380 -11.94 -18.26 1.31
CA GLY A 380 -12.69 -18.95 2.33
C GLY A 380 -11.78 -19.63 3.35
N ALA A 381 -12.25 -19.74 4.61
CA ALA A 381 -11.55 -20.42 5.69
C ALA A 381 -12.52 -20.99 6.73
N ALA A 382 -11.99 -21.81 7.65
CA ALA A 382 -12.80 -22.46 8.68
C ALA A 382 -13.19 -21.52 9.84
N THR A 383 -12.38 -20.50 10.11
CA THR A 383 -12.61 -19.54 11.18
C THR A 383 -12.46 -18.10 10.66
N GLU A 384 -13.12 -17.16 11.31
CA GLU A 384 -13.03 -15.73 10.96
C GLU A 384 -11.59 -15.17 11.07
N VAL A 385 -10.81 -15.65 12.04
CA VAL A 385 -9.42 -15.25 12.22
C VAL A 385 -8.55 -15.74 11.07
N GLU A 386 -8.70 -17.00 10.66
CA GLU A 386 -8.00 -17.57 9.51
C GLU A 386 -8.44 -16.89 8.20
N LEU A 387 -9.72 -16.57 8.07
CA LEU A 387 -10.28 -15.92 6.90
C LEU A 387 -9.65 -14.54 6.67
N LYS A 388 -9.59 -13.73 7.72
CA LYS A 388 -8.96 -12.40 7.66
C LYS A 388 -7.47 -12.49 7.33
N GLU A 389 -6.74 -13.40 7.97
CA GLU A 389 -5.31 -13.62 7.69
C GLU A 389 -5.10 -14.04 6.23
N ARG A 390 -5.87 -15.03 5.74
CA ARG A 390 -5.78 -15.51 4.36
C ARG A 390 -6.10 -14.42 3.34
N LYS A 391 -7.15 -13.63 3.59
CA LYS A 391 -7.52 -12.49 2.75
C LYS A 391 -6.38 -11.49 2.64
N HIS A 392 -5.82 -11.03 3.76
CA HIS A 392 -4.70 -10.09 3.77
C HIS A 392 -3.50 -10.63 2.99
N ARG A 393 -3.13 -11.88 3.21
CA ARG A 393 -2.03 -12.54 2.51
C ARG A 393 -2.24 -12.65 0.99
N ILE A 394 -3.48 -12.92 0.55
CA ILE A 394 -3.83 -12.91 -0.89
C ILE A 394 -3.72 -11.49 -1.44
N GLU A 395 -4.20 -10.48 -0.73
CA GLU A 395 -4.13 -9.07 -1.15
C GLU A 395 -2.70 -8.58 -1.30
N ASP A 396 -1.82 -8.92 -0.36
CA ASP A 396 -0.39 -8.61 -0.44
C ASP A 396 0.26 -9.29 -1.64
N ALA A 397 -0.07 -10.57 -1.87
CA ALA A 397 0.44 -11.32 -3.01
C ALA A 397 -0.06 -10.77 -4.37
N VAL A 398 -1.30 -10.27 -4.44
CA VAL A 398 -1.82 -9.59 -5.64
C VAL A 398 -1.04 -8.29 -5.90
N ARG A 399 -0.80 -7.48 -4.85
CA ARG A 399 -0.02 -6.24 -4.96
C ARG A 399 1.42 -6.51 -5.37
N ASN A 400 2.04 -7.53 -4.77
CA ASN A 400 3.40 -7.97 -5.10
C ASN A 400 3.52 -8.44 -6.55
N ALA A 401 2.58 -9.27 -7.02
CA ALA A 401 2.53 -9.72 -8.41
C ALA A 401 2.36 -8.57 -9.41
N LYS A 402 1.50 -7.58 -9.09
CA LYS A 402 1.36 -6.37 -9.91
C LYS A 402 2.64 -5.55 -9.96
N ALA A 403 3.30 -5.35 -8.82
CA ALA A 403 4.59 -4.66 -8.75
C ALA A 403 5.66 -5.36 -9.62
N ALA A 404 5.65 -6.70 -9.68
CA ALA A 404 6.52 -7.46 -10.56
C ALA A 404 6.22 -7.25 -12.04
N VAL A 405 4.94 -7.20 -12.41
CA VAL A 405 4.51 -6.93 -13.80
C VAL A 405 4.86 -5.50 -14.23
N GLU A 406 4.83 -4.53 -13.30
CA GLU A 406 5.11 -3.11 -13.58
C GLU A 406 6.61 -2.82 -13.80
N GLU A 407 7.49 -3.33 -12.96
CA GLU A 407 8.92 -2.97 -12.96
C GLU A 407 9.86 -4.17 -13.12
N GLY A 408 9.33 -5.38 -13.28
CA GLY A 408 10.14 -6.58 -13.38
C GLY A 408 10.57 -7.14 -12.02
N ILE A 409 11.36 -8.21 -12.09
CA ILE A 409 11.83 -9.00 -10.95
C ILE A 409 13.35 -9.08 -10.89
N VAL A 410 13.88 -9.25 -9.70
CA VAL A 410 15.30 -9.51 -9.40
C VAL A 410 15.45 -10.74 -8.52
N ALA A 411 16.69 -11.20 -8.31
CA ALA A 411 17.00 -12.27 -7.36
C ALA A 411 16.51 -11.90 -5.95
N GLY A 412 15.63 -12.72 -5.38
CA GLY A 412 14.98 -12.47 -4.10
C GLY A 412 15.88 -12.69 -2.88
N GLY A 413 15.26 -12.58 -1.70
CA GLY A 413 15.93 -12.88 -0.44
C GLY A 413 17.06 -11.93 -0.05
N GLY A 414 17.05 -10.69 -0.55
CA GLY A 414 18.09 -9.68 -0.30
C GLY A 414 19.36 -9.86 -1.15
N VAL A 415 19.40 -10.84 -2.04
CA VAL A 415 20.56 -11.11 -2.91
C VAL A 415 20.80 -9.96 -3.89
N ALA A 416 19.75 -9.47 -4.53
CA ALA A 416 19.84 -8.37 -5.49
C ALA A 416 20.42 -7.08 -4.88
N LEU A 417 20.09 -6.75 -3.63
CA LEU A 417 20.66 -5.59 -2.92
C LEU A 417 22.17 -5.69 -2.80
N ILE A 418 22.71 -6.86 -2.44
CA ILE A 418 24.15 -7.08 -2.29
C ILE A 418 24.86 -7.00 -3.64
N GLN A 419 24.28 -7.59 -4.68
CA GLN A 419 24.88 -7.63 -6.01
C GLN A 419 24.80 -6.26 -6.71
N ALA A 420 23.68 -5.56 -6.62
CA ALA A 420 23.53 -4.18 -7.09
C ALA A 420 24.49 -3.24 -6.35
N GLY A 421 24.61 -3.38 -5.03
CA GLY A 421 25.54 -2.61 -4.22
C GLY A 421 27.00 -2.76 -4.69
N LYS A 422 27.44 -3.98 -5.00
CA LYS A 422 28.79 -4.21 -5.51
C LYS A 422 29.11 -3.37 -6.75
N ASN A 423 28.18 -3.30 -7.69
CA ASN A 423 28.34 -2.53 -8.93
C ASN A 423 28.20 -1.03 -8.70
N ALA A 424 27.21 -0.62 -7.89
CA ALA A 424 26.96 0.77 -7.58
C ALA A 424 28.14 1.44 -6.87
N PHE A 425 28.67 0.82 -5.80
CA PHE A 425 29.79 1.39 -5.03
C PHE A 425 31.10 1.43 -5.81
N ALA A 426 31.29 0.55 -6.80
CA ALA A 426 32.46 0.60 -7.67
C ALA A 426 32.49 1.82 -8.59
N LYS A 427 31.33 2.46 -8.83
CA LYS A 427 31.15 3.64 -9.69
C LYS A 427 31.11 4.96 -8.92
N LEU A 428 30.96 4.90 -7.58
CA LEU A 428 30.83 6.09 -6.75
C LEU A 428 32.20 6.62 -6.37
N GLU A 429 32.47 7.88 -6.77
CA GLU A 429 33.64 8.63 -6.37
C GLU A 429 33.22 9.68 -5.32
N LEU A 430 33.33 9.32 -4.05
CA LEU A 430 32.98 10.16 -2.90
C LEU A 430 34.16 10.22 -1.93
N ASP A 431 34.26 11.32 -1.17
CA ASP A 431 35.28 11.54 -0.16
C ASP A 431 34.69 11.99 1.19
N GLY A 432 35.51 12.00 2.24
CA GLY A 432 35.13 12.46 3.56
C GLY A 432 33.88 11.79 4.12
N ASP A 433 32.99 12.59 4.70
CA ASP A 433 31.76 12.11 5.32
C ASP A 433 30.72 11.67 4.28
N GLU A 434 30.75 12.13 3.03
CA GLU A 434 29.92 11.57 1.97
C GLU A 434 30.29 10.12 1.67
N ALA A 435 31.59 9.79 1.59
CA ALA A 435 32.06 8.41 1.44
C ALA A 435 31.66 7.54 2.64
N THR A 436 31.69 8.11 3.86
CA THR A 436 31.22 7.46 5.08
C THR A 436 29.72 7.17 4.99
N GLY A 437 28.90 8.13 4.50
CA GLY A 437 27.47 7.96 4.25
C GLY A 437 27.19 6.83 3.26
N ALA A 438 27.93 6.76 2.16
CA ALA A 438 27.83 5.65 1.21
C ALA A 438 28.22 4.31 1.84
N ASN A 439 29.23 4.28 2.71
CA ASN A 439 29.61 3.06 3.42
C ASN A 439 28.54 2.58 4.40
N ILE A 440 27.79 3.48 5.03
CA ILE A 440 26.61 3.14 5.85
C ILE A 440 25.60 2.36 5.02
N VAL A 441 25.28 2.82 3.81
CA VAL A 441 24.37 2.11 2.90
C VAL A 441 24.94 0.75 2.50
N ARG A 442 26.24 0.67 2.20
CA ARG A 442 26.91 -0.59 1.84
C ARG A 442 26.76 -1.66 2.93
N VAL A 443 26.84 -1.27 4.19
CA VAL A 443 26.66 -2.18 5.33
C VAL A 443 25.18 -2.53 5.52
N ALA A 444 24.31 -1.53 5.39
CA ALA A 444 22.88 -1.69 5.66
C ALA A 444 22.14 -2.57 4.65
N ILE A 445 22.52 -2.55 3.35
CA ILE A 445 21.87 -3.40 2.33
C ILE A 445 22.09 -4.90 2.52
N GLU A 446 23.00 -5.30 3.39
CA GLU A 446 23.21 -6.69 3.78
C GLU A 446 22.21 -7.17 4.84
N ALA A 447 21.57 -6.24 5.55
CA ALA A 447 20.74 -6.55 6.70
C ALA A 447 19.55 -7.47 6.37
N PRO A 448 18.83 -7.32 5.24
CA PRO A 448 17.76 -8.25 4.88
C PRO A 448 18.23 -9.69 4.74
N LEU A 449 19.29 -9.96 3.96
CA LEU A 449 19.83 -11.31 3.83
C LEU A 449 20.37 -11.84 5.16
N LYS A 450 21.04 -11.00 5.96
CA LYS A 450 21.51 -11.36 7.31
C LYS A 450 20.35 -11.80 8.19
N GLN A 451 19.22 -11.08 8.16
CA GLN A 451 18.06 -11.41 8.97
C GLN A 451 17.38 -12.71 8.50
N ILE A 452 17.26 -12.90 7.18
CA ILE A 452 16.72 -14.15 6.61
C ILE A 452 17.58 -15.35 7.02
N ALA A 453 18.91 -15.22 6.94
CA ALA A 453 19.84 -16.26 7.38
C ALA A 453 19.71 -16.55 8.88
N LEU A 454 19.61 -15.51 9.71
CA LEU A 454 19.42 -15.64 11.16
C LEU A 454 18.12 -16.37 11.50
N ASN A 455 17.02 -16.00 10.87
CA ASN A 455 15.72 -16.64 11.05
C ASN A 455 15.73 -18.11 10.59
N ALA A 456 16.59 -18.45 9.63
CA ALA A 456 16.82 -19.83 9.18
C ALA A 456 17.80 -20.62 10.08
N GLY A 457 18.36 -20.01 11.12
CA GLY A 457 19.32 -20.65 12.02
C GLY A 457 20.74 -20.78 11.43
N LEU A 458 21.07 -19.95 10.45
CA LEU A 458 22.38 -19.90 9.80
C LEU A 458 23.20 -18.72 10.32
N GLU A 459 24.54 -18.78 10.15
CA GLU A 459 25.42 -17.67 10.53
C GLU A 459 25.38 -16.55 9.47
N PRO A 460 24.83 -15.36 9.80
CA PRO A 460 24.55 -14.32 8.81
C PRO A 460 25.78 -13.82 8.04
N GLY A 461 26.91 -13.65 8.75
CA GLY A 461 28.16 -13.17 8.14
C GLY A 461 28.72 -14.13 7.11
N VAL A 462 28.66 -15.43 7.39
CA VAL A 462 29.12 -16.50 6.46
C VAL A 462 28.24 -16.52 5.21
N VAL A 463 26.94 -16.39 5.37
CA VAL A 463 25.98 -16.37 4.25
C VAL A 463 26.24 -15.18 3.32
N VAL A 464 26.37 -13.99 3.88
CA VAL A 464 26.63 -12.77 3.08
C VAL A 464 27.93 -12.88 2.31
N GLU A 465 29.01 -13.30 2.96
CA GLU A 465 30.30 -13.44 2.30
C GLU A 465 30.27 -14.48 1.18
N LYS A 466 29.56 -15.57 1.39
CA LYS A 466 29.38 -16.59 0.36
C LYS A 466 28.60 -16.04 -0.84
N VAL A 467 27.47 -15.32 -0.60
CA VAL A 467 26.66 -14.73 -1.67
C VAL A 467 27.45 -13.69 -2.48
N ARG A 468 28.31 -12.89 -1.85
CA ARG A 468 29.19 -11.94 -2.54
C ARG A 468 30.13 -12.61 -3.57
N GLY A 469 30.53 -13.84 -3.30
CA GLY A 469 31.42 -14.62 -4.16
C GLY A 469 30.72 -15.43 -5.25
N LEU A 470 29.39 -15.53 -5.22
CA LEU A 470 28.62 -16.28 -6.21
C LEU A 470 28.44 -15.50 -7.52
N ALA A 471 28.04 -16.24 -8.56
CA ALA A 471 27.62 -15.64 -9.83
C ALA A 471 26.39 -14.73 -9.62
N VAL A 472 26.20 -13.77 -10.54
CA VAL A 472 25.03 -12.89 -10.54
C VAL A 472 23.74 -13.74 -10.57
N GLY A 473 22.74 -13.38 -9.80
CA GLY A 473 21.49 -14.10 -9.66
C GLY A 473 21.51 -15.32 -8.72
N HIS A 474 22.69 -15.75 -8.23
CA HIS A 474 22.79 -16.88 -7.31
C HIS A 474 22.79 -16.41 -5.84
N GLY A 475 22.06 -17.15 -5.01
CA GLY A 475 21.92 -16.82 -3.59
C GLY A 475 21.46 -18.00 -2.74
N LEU A 476 21.16 -17.73 -1.48
CA LEU A 476 20.69 -18.71 -0.51
C LEU A 476 19.18 -18.96 -0.66
N ASN A 477 18.79 -20.20 -0.93
CA ASN A 477 17.44 -20.68 -0.63
C ASN A 477 17.35 -21.00 0.87
N ALA A 478 16.81 -20.06 1.64
CA ALA A 478 16.75 -20.18 3.10
C ALA A 478 15.76 -21.26 3.58
N ALA A 479 14.87 -21.75 2.72
CA ALA A 479 13.98 -22.87 3.04
C ALA A 479 14.76 -24.21 3.09
N THR A 480 15.69 -24.43 2.13
CA THR A 480 16.46 -25.68 2.00
C THR A 480 17.87 -25.58 2.56
N GLY A 481 18.46 -24.38 2.65
CA GLY A 481 19.86 -24.14 3.01
C GLY A 481 20.84 -24.26 1.84
N GLU A 482 20.35 -24.45 0.61
CA GLU A 482 21.16 -24.61 -0.59
C GLU A 482 21.39 -23.26 -1.28
N TYR A 483 22.49 -23.19 -2.07
CA TYR A 483 22.80 -22.01 -2.88
C TYR A 483 22.45 -22.32 -4.34
N VAL A 484 21.52 -21.55 -4.88
CA VAL A 484 20.89 -21.83 -6.19
C VAL A 484 20.84 -20.56 -7.06
N ASP A 485 20.56 -20.73 -8.35
CA ASP A 485 20.05 -19.64 -9.18
C ASP A 485 18.67 -19.26 -8.66
N MET A 486 18.54 -18.03 -8.14
CA MET A 486 17.35 -17.57 -7.43
C MET A 486 16.15 -17.46 -8.38
N LEU A 487 16.34 -16.92 -9.58
CA LEU A 487 15.26 -16.77 -10.56
C LEU A 487 14.81 -18.12 -11.09
N ALA A 488 15.74 -19.02 -11.41
CA ALA A 488 15.42 -20.37 -11.86
C ALA A 488 14.72 -21.22 -10.78
N ALA A 489 15.03 -20.96 -9.51
CA ALA A 489 14.37 -21.58 -8.35
C ALA A 489 13.03 -20.92 -7.98
N GLY A 490 12.58 -19.90 -8.74
CA GLY A 490 11.36 -19.14 -8.46
C GLY A 490 11.48 -18.19 -7.27
N ILE A 491 12.69 -17.95 -6.73
CA ILE A 491 12.92 -17.05 -5.59
C ILE A 491 13.26 -15.66 -6.12
N ASN A 492 12.25 -14.84 -6.30
CA ASN A 492 12.37 -13.51 -6.86
C ASN A 492 11.67 -12.47 -5.99
N ASP A 493 12.09 -11.22 -6.12
CA ASP A 493 11.43 -10.06 -5.53
C ASP A 493 11.14 -9.02 -6.62
N PRO A 494 9.98 -8.35 -6.61
CA PRO A 494 9.74 -7.22 -7.51
C PRO A 494 10.74 -6.10 -7.27
N VAL A 495 11.27 -5.53 -8.35
CA VAL A 495 12.19 -4.38 -8.25
C VAL A 495 11.54 -3.22 -7.51
N LYS A 496 10.28 -2.93 -7.83
CA LYS A 496 9.49 -1.86 -7.18
C LYS A 496 9.46 -2.01 -5.65
N VAL A 497 9.29 -3.23 -5.14
CA VAL A 497 9.29 -3.52 -3.70
C VAL A 497 10.68 -3.28 -3.10
N THR A 498 11.72 -3.87 -3.70
CA THR A 498 13.09 -3.82 -3.17
C THR A 498 13.65 -2.39 -3.16
N ARG A 499 13.46 -1.63 -4.26
CA ARG A 499 13.94 -0.24 -4.35
C ARG A 499 13.16 0.70 -3.42
N SER A 500 11.82 0.56 -3.35
CA SER A 500 10.99 1.39 -2.48
C SER A 500 11.32 1.16 -1.01
N ALA A 501 11.57 -0.09 -0.60
CA ALA A 501 12.02 -0.42 0.75
C ALA A 501 13.32 0.30 1.10
N LEU A 502 14.32 0.28 0.20
CA LEU A 502 15.60 0.97 0.41
C LEU A 502 15.43 2.49 0.45
N GLN A 503 14.68 3.07 -0.49
CA GLN A 503 14.47 4.51 -0.60
C GLN A 503 13.74 5.07 0.62
N ASN A 504 12.64 4.42 1.05
CA ASN A 504 11.87 4.85 2.21
C ASN A 504 12.66 4.70 3.52
N ALA A 505 13.40 3.60 3.67
CA ALA A 505 14.29 3.39 4.81
C ALA A 505 15.37 4.48 4.90
N ALA A 506 16.00 4.82 3.78
CA ALA A 506 17.04 5.84 3.73
C ALA A 506 16.51 7.26 3.97
N SER A 507 15.32 7.57 3.46
CA SER A 507 14.66 8.86 3.69
C SER A 507 14.47 9.11 5.18
N ILE A 508 13.90 8.16 5.90
CA ILE A 508 13.66 8.28 7.35
C ILE A 508 14.98 8.22 8.13
N ALA A 509 15.92 7.35 7.75
CA ALA A 509 17.23 7.31 8.40
C ALA A 509 17.96 8.65 8.28
N GLY A 510 17.92 9.30 7.11
CA GLY A 510 18.50 10.62 6.91
C GLY A 510 17.90 11.71 7.82
N LEU A 511 16.57 11.69 8.02
CA LEU A 511 15.90 12.59 8.97
C LEU A 511 16.30 12.28 10.42
N PHE A 512 16.38 11.00 10.75
CA PHE A 512 16.77 10.53 12.08
C PHE A 512 18.18 11.00 12.46
N LEU A 513 19.15 10.83 11.54
CA LEU A 513 20.54 11.22 11.76
C LEU A 513 20.73 12.74 11.91
N THR A 514 19.90 13.54 11.25
CA THR A 514 19.94 15.00 11.30
C THR A 514 19.12 15.60 12.44
N THR A 515 18.47 14.76 13.27
CA THR A 515 17.66 15.22 14.41
C THR A 515 18.58 15.65 15.56
N GLU A 516 18.38 16.87 16.07
CA GLU A 516 19.12 17.44 17.19
C GLU A 516 18.28 17.58 18.45
N ALA A 517 16.97 17.77 18.29
CA ALA A 517 16.05 17.90 19.43
C ALA A 517 14.76 17.15 19.19
N VAL A 518 14.18 16.60 20.25
CA VAL A 518 12.87 15.95 20.25
C VAL A 518 11.95 16.67 21.23
N VAL A 519 10.78 17.07 20.74
CA VAL A 519 9.73 17.74 21.51
C VAL A 519 8.54 16.81 21.62
N ALA A 520 8.30 16.29 22.81
CA ALA A 520 7.22 15.34 23.09
C ALA A 520 6.19 15.92 24.08
N ASP A 521 4.99 15.35 24.09
CA ASP A 521 4.01 15.68 25.12
C ASP A 521 4.43 15.08 26.46
N LYS A 522 4.30 15.89 27.53
CA LYS A 522 4.55 15.40 28.88
C LYS A 522 3.47 14.39 29.25
N PRO A 523 3.82 13.17 29.67
CA PRO A 523 2.85 12.20 30.14
C PRO A 523 2.00 12.78 31.26
N GLU A 524 0.69 12.63 31.19
CA GLU A 524 -0.19 12.98 32.30
C GLU A 524 0.07 12.00 33.43
N LYS A 525 0.38 12.53 34.61
CA LYS A 525 0.38 11.70 35.81
C LYS A 525 -1.05 11.22 36.02
N ASN A 526 -1.28 9.91 35.98
CA ASN A 526 -2.56 9.34 36.35
C ASN A 526 -3.02 10.03 37.64
N PRO A 527 -4.23 10.63 37.71
CA PRO A 527 -4.76 11.15 38.95
C PRO A 527 -4.78 9.98 39.92
N ALA A 528 -4.23 10.18 41.13
CA ALA A 528 -4.31 9.21 42.20
C ALA A 528 -5.80 8.80 42.34
N PRO A 529 -6.12 7.51 42.55
CA PRO A 529 -7.51 7.08 42.69
C PRO A 529 -8.16 7.98 43.73
N VAL A 530 -9.21 8.68 43.35
CA VAL A 530 -10.01 9.50 44.25
C VAL A 530 -10.51 8.54 45.31
N ALA A 531 -10.03 8.71 46.55
CA ALA A 531 -10.53 7.95 47.66
C ALA A 531 -12.04 8.15 47.74
N ASP A 532 -12.77 7.06 47.61
CA ASP A 532 -14.23 7.04 47.69
C ASP A 532 -14.66 7.64 49.05
N PRO A 533 -15.39 8.78 49.06
CA PRO A 533 -15.81 9.38 50.32
C PRO A 533 -16.92 8.60 51.03
N SER A 534 -17.29 7.42 50.55
CA SER A 534 -18.32 6.56 51.16
C SER A 534 -17.78 5.53 52.15
N GLY A 535 -16.58 5.75 52.70
CA GLY A 535 -16.06 4.98 53.83
C GLY A 535 -16.66 5.40 55.15
N GLY A 536 -17.71 4.72 55.59
CA GLY A 536 -18.10 4.65 56.97
C GLY A 536 -19.31 5.47 57.43
N MET A 537 -20.44 4.83 57.49
CA MET A 537 -21.35 4.91 58.65
C MET A 537 -21.98 3.53 58.86
N ASP A 538 -21.34 2.75 59.67
CA ASP A 538 -22.02 1.69 60.41
C ASP A 538 -23.00 2.32 61.40
N PHE A 539 -24.25 1.94 61.28
CA PHE A 539 -25.17 1.76 62.46
C PHE A 539 -26.06 0.56 62.18
#